data_d9600414c803c230286dde2e3d79759c
#
_entry.id   d9600414c803c230286dde2e3d79759c
#
_cell.length_a   1.000
_cell.length_b   1.000
_cell.length_c   1.000
_cell.angle_alpha   90.00
_cell.angle_beta   90.00
_cell.angle_gamma   90.00
#
_symmetry.space_group_name_H-M   'P 1'
#
loop_
_entity.id
_entity.type
_entity.pdbx_description
1 polymer ?
#
loop_
_entity_poly.entity_id
_entity_poly.type
_entity_poly.pdbx_seq_one_letter_code
_entity_poly.pdbx_strand_id
1 'polypeptide(L)'
;MKVLLISGSLRERSLNTALLKAAGELLGDKATCEWASIGEVPLYNQDLDGEEKPAAVTRLKAQIENADALLIASPEYNYGIPGVLKNAIDWVSRPAFKSVLAHKKTLLLSASMSDMGGVRAQGQLKQVLAGTLTPILPAPEFAVGSAQNKFTDGTLTDDDTRQKLQRLLNDFLAWV
;
A
#
# COMPACT_ATOMS: atom_id res chain seq x y z
N MET A 1 11.67 4.56 12.94
CA MET A 1 10.73 3.53 12.45
C MET A 1 10.91 3.36 10.94
N LYS A 2 10.87 2.14 10.43
CA LYS A 2 10.95 1.85 8.98
C LYS A 2 9.54 1.59 8.43
N VAL A 3 9.15 2.31 7.39
CA VAL A 3 7.84 2.15 6.74
C VAL A 3 8.06 1.75 5.29
N LEU A 4 7.45 0.65 4.86
CA LEU A 4 7.48 0.22 3.48
C LEU A 4 6.28 0.79 2.72
N LEU A 5 6.54 1.50 1.64
CA LEU A 5 5.56 2.09 0.76
C LEU A 5 5.28 1.15 -0.42
N ILE A 6 4.04 0.71 -0.58
CA ILE A 6 3.61 -0.22 -1.63
C ILE A 6 2.55 0.45 -2.49
N SER A 7 2.91 0.79 -3.74
CA SER A 7 1.94 1.29 -4.72
C SER A 7 1.31 0.13 -5.49
N GLY A 8 -0.03 0.06 -5.47
CA GLY A 8 -0.79 -0.88 -6.30
C GLY A 8 -0.82 -0.52 -7.80
N SER A 9 -0.13 0.55 -8.20
CA SER A 9 -0.13 1.03 -9.58
C SER A 9 1.28 1.00 -10.17
N LEU A 10 1.40 0.45 -11.37
CA LEU A 10 2.66 0.48 -12.15
C LEU A 10 2.73 1.69 -13.10
N ARG A 11 1.72 2.53 -13.11
CA ARG A 11 1.68 3.71 -13.97
C ARG A 11 2.71 4.73 -13.53
N GLU A 12 3.53 5.26 -14.44
CA GLU A 12 4.55 6.28 -14.15
C GLU A 12 3.94 7.51 -13.44
N ARG A 13 2.82 8.03 -13.96
CA ARG A 13 2.10 9.17 -13.38
C ARG A 13 0.93 8.72 -12.51
N SER A 14 1.19 7.81 -11.57
CA SER A 14 0.17 7.28 -10.67
C SER A 14 -0.16 8.25 -9.54
N LEU A 15 -1.45 8.60 -9.41
CA LEU A 15 -1.95 9.39 -8.27
C LEU A 15 -1.77 8.66 -6.93
N ASN A 16 -1.80 7.31 -6.92
CA ASN A 16 -1.56 6.52 -5.72
C ASN A 16 -0.09 6.52 -5.32
N THR A 17 0.83 6.46 -6.28
CA THR A 17 2.25 6.65 -6.02
C THR A 17 2.55 8.07 -5.52
N ALA A 18 1.92 9.09 -6.13
CA ALA A 18 2.03 10.48 -5.67
C ALA A 18 1.48 10.68 -4.25
N LEU A 19 0.38 9.99 -3.90
CA LEU A 19 -0.18 10.02 -2.54
C LEU A 19 0.78 9.39 -1.52
N LEU A 20 1.40 8.25 -1.85
CA LEU A 20 2.43 7.64 -1.00
C LEU A 20 3.66 8.52 -0.84
N LYS A 21 4.07 9.22 -1.91
CA LYS A 21 5.17 10.18 -1.85
C LYS A 21 4.84 11.31 -0.87
N ALA A 22 3.66 11.90 -0.97
CA ALA A 22 3.19 12.92 -0.03
C ALA A 22 3.13 12.39 1.41
N ALA A 23 2.68 11.14 1.61
CA ALA A 23 2.68 10.50 2.93
C ALA A 23 4.11 10.34 3.48
N GLY A 24 5.06 9.90 2.67
CA GLY A 24 6.47 9.79 3.07
C GLY A 24 7.10 11.14 3.44
N GLU A 25 6.80 12.20 2.66
CA GLU A 25 7.24 13.57 2.96
C GLU A 25 6.66 14.08 4.29
N LEU A 26 5.38 13.79 4.57
CA LEU A 26 4.70 14.20 5.80
C LEU A 26 5.15 13.40 7.03
N LEU A 27 5.62 12.18 6.87
CA LEU A 27 6.26 11.41 7.93
C LEU A 27 7.60 12.03 8.37
N GLY A 28 8.34 12.64 7.42
CA GLY A 28 9.60 13.33 7.70
C GLY A 28 10.58 12.47 8.50
N ASP A 29 11.25 13.06 9.48
CA ASP A 29 12.24 12.38 10.32
C ASP A 29 11.65 11.32 11.29
N LYS A 30 10.31 11.23 11.39
CA LYS A 30 9.65 10.25 12.26
C LYS A 30 9.72 8.81 11.71
N ALA A 31 9.92 8.66 10.40
CA ALA A 31 10.05 7.37 9.76
C ALA A 31 10.98 7.40 8.55
N THR A 32 11.78 6.34 8.39
CA THR A 32 12.52 6.07 7.15
C THR A 32 11.61 5.30 6.20
N CYS A 33 11.31 5.88 5.05
CA CYS A 33 10.44 5.26 4.04
C CYS A 33 11.27 4.54 2.97
N GLU A 34 10.91 3.28 2.70
CA GLU A 34 11.46 2.47 1.62
C GLU A 34 10.35 2.14 0.62
N TRP A 35 10.68 2.06 -0.68
CA TRP A 35 9.73 1.71 -1.73
C TRP A 35 9.84 0.22 -2.10
N ALA A 36 8.70 -0.46 -2.14
CA ALA A 36 8.61 -1.80 -2.72
C ALA A 36 8.34 -1.75 -4.22
N SER A 37 9.04 -2.57 -4.99
CA SER A 37 8.73 -2.83 -6.40
C SER A 37 7.94 -4.13 -6.52
N ILE A 38 6.69 -4.03 -6.98
CA ILE A 38 5.81 -5.19 -7.20
C ILE A 38 5.66 -5.56 -8.67
N GLY A 39 6.12 -4.70 -9.59
CA GLY A 39 5.97 -4.90 -11.03
C GLY A 39 6.79 -6.05 -11.61
N GLU A 40 7.88 -6.43 -10.94
CA GLU A 40 8.77 -7.53 -11.36
C GLU A 40 8.36 -8.89 -10.78
N VAL A 41 7.36 -8.91 -9.89
CA VAL A 41 6.89 -10.14 -9.25
C VAL A 41 6.12 -10.97 -10.28
N PRO A 42 6.58 -12.19 -10.65
CA PRO A 42 5.90 -13.02 -11.65
C PRO A 42 4.48 -13.37 -11.17
N LEU A 43 3.61 -13.77 -12.07
CA LEU A 43 2.31 -14.31 -11.68
C LEU A 43 2.49 -15.50 -10.75
N TYR A 44 1.68 -15.53 -9.67
CA TYR A 44 1.77 -16.58 -8.68
C TYR A 44 1.55 -17.94 -9.32
N ASN A 45 2.50 -18.82 -9.09
CA ASN A 45 2.44 -20.22 -9.44
C ASN A 45 3.02 -21.02 -8.28
N GLN A 46 2.23 -21.94 -7.75
CA GLN A 46 2.63 -22.77 -6.63
C GLN A 46 3.86 -23.64 -6.94
N ASP A 47 4.07 -24.02 -8.19
CA ASP A 47 5.24 -24.80 -8.60
C ASP A 47 6.56 -24.02 -8.42
N LEU A 48 6.49 -22.68 -8.38
CA LEU A 48 7.61 -21.79 -8.14
C LEU A 48 7.74 -21.35 -6.67
N ASP A 49 6.82 -21.77 -5.79
CA ASP A 49 6.82 -21.42 -4.37
C ASP A 49 7.57 -22.48 -3.51
N GLY A 50 8.66 -23.01 -4.03
CA GLY A 50 9.56 -23.94 -3.37
C GLY A 50 10.55 -23.24 -2.41
N GLU A 51 11.68 -23.93 -2.12
CA GLU A 51 12.77 -23.37 -1.31
C GLU A 51 13.40 -22.16 -2.01
N GLU A 52 13.66 -22.29 -3.30
CA GLU A 52 14.17 -21.21 -4.15
C GLU A 52 13.00 -20.48 -4.82
N LYS A 53 12.73 -19.28 -4.35
CA LYS A 53 11.69 -18.40 -4.91
C LYS A 53 12.27 -17.43 -5.96
N PRO A 54 11.45 -16.93 -6.89
CA PRO A 54 11.87 -15.85 -7.76
C PRO A 54 12.51 -14.68 -6.99
N ALA A 55 13.61 -14.13 -7.48
CA ALA A 55 14.39 -13.10 -6.79
C ALA A 55 13.54 -11.86 -6.38
N ALA A 56 12.58 -11.46 -7.22
CA ALA A 56 11.67 -10.36 -6.93
C ALA A 56 10.75 -10.67 -5.72
N VAL A 57 10.32 -11.93 -5.57
CA VAL A 57 9.51 -12.39 -4.42
C VAL A 57 10.35 -12.38 -3.15
N THR A 58 11.56 -12.94 -3.21
CA THR A 58 12.49 -12.96 -2.07
C THR A 58 12.81 -11.55 -1.59
N ARG A 59 13.08 -10.62 -2.52
CA ARG A 59 13.33 -9.21 -2.20
C ARG A 59 12.11 -8.57 -1.52
N LEU A 60 10.91 -8.73 -2.07
CA LEU A 60 9.69 -8.15 -1.51
C LEU A 60 9.39 -8.71 -0.11
N LYS A 61 9.58 -10.02 0.11
CA LYS A 61 9.41 -10.63 1.45
C LYS A 61 10.39 -10.04 2.44
N ALA A 62 11.67 -9.90 2.08
CA ALA A 62 12.70 -9.30 2.95
C ALA A 62 12.38 -7.83 3.27
N GLN A 63 11.90 -7.04 2.30
CA GLN A 63 11.49 -5.65 2.54
C GLN A 63 10.33 -5.57 3.54
N ILE A 64 9.30 -6.42 3.40
CA ILE A 64 8.16 -6.46 4.33
C ILE A 64 8.62 -6.92 5.72
N GLU A 65 9.47 -7.94 5.80
CA GLU A 65 9.98 -8.46 7.06
C GLU A 65 10.76 -7.39 7.84
N ASN A 66 11.63 -6.65 7.14
CA ASN A 66 12.48 -5.60 7.73
C ASN A 66 11.75 -4.29 8.05
N ALA A 67 10.52 -4.10 7.57
CA ALA A 67 9.71 -2.93 7.87
C ALA A 67 8.97 -3.09 9.20
N ASP A 68 8.84 -2.00 9.95
CA ASP A 68 8.00 -1.95 11.16
C ASP A 68 6.51 -1.88 10.79
N ALA A 69 6.19 -1.21 9.67
CA ALA A 69 4.81 -1.03 9.21
C ALA A 69 4.74 -0.83 7.67
N LEU A 70 3.52 -0.93 7.12
CA LEU A 70 3.25 -0.76 5.70
C LEU A 70 2.31 0.42 5.44
N LEU A 71 2.58 1.18 4.38
CA LEU A 71 1.61 2.07 3.73
C LEU A 71 1.31 1.50 2.34
N ILE A 72 0.06 1.16 2.09
CA ILE A 72 -0.38 0.63 0.80
C ILE A 72 -1.37 1.62 0.16
N ALA A 73 -1.04 2.14 -1.02
CA ALA A 73 -1.98 2.92 -1.81
C ALA A 73 -2.41 2.15 -3.05
N SER A 74 -3.71 1.98 -3.22
CA SER A 74 -4.28 1.19 -4.31
C SER A 74 -5.23 2.01 -5.18
N PRO A 75 -5.07 2.03 -6.51
CA PRO A 75 -6.16 2.44 -7.37
C PRO A 75 -7.29 1.41 -7.35
N GLU A 76 -8.44 1.82 -7.86
CA GLU A 76 -9.58 0.94 -8.08
C GLU A 76 -9.70 0.62 -9.57
N TYR A 77 -9.62 -0.66 -9.92
CA TYR A 77 -9.84 -1.16 -11.27
C TYR A 77 -11.03 -2.14 -11.26
N ASN A 78 -12.08 -1.80 -12.01
CA ASN A 78 -13.28 -2.64 -12.09
C ASN A 78 -13.83 -3.04 -10.71
N TYR A 79 -13.98 -2.05 -9.82
CA TYR A 79 -14.47 -2.18 -8.43
C TYR A 79 -13.56 -2.97 -7.47
N GLY A 80 -12.33 -3.28 -7.87
CA GLY A 80 -11.41 -4.08 -7.07
C GLY A 80 -9.98 -3.57 -7.07
N ILE A 81 -9.11 -4.31 -6.37
CA ILE A 81 -7.67 -4.04 -6.35
C ILE A 81 -7.02 -4.45 -7.68
N PRO A 82 -5.93 -3.78 -8.09
CA PRO A 82 -5.17 -4.18 -9.27
C PRO A 82 -4.62 -5.60 -9.17
N GLY A 83 -4.62 -6.31 -10.31
CA GLY A 83 -4.07 -7.68 -10.36
C GLY A 83 -2.62 -7.76 -9.88
N VAL A 84 -1.79 -6.77 -10.18
CA VAL A 84 -0.40 -6.73 -9.72
C VAL A 84 -0.27 -6.65 -8.20
N LEU A 85 -1.16 -5.90 -7.51
CA LEU A 85 -1.16 -5.82 -6.05
C LEU A 85 -1.65 -7.13 -5.43
N LYS A 86 -2.74 -7.70 -5.98
CA LYS A 86 -3.25 -8.99 -5.52
C LYS A 86 -2.20 -10.09 -5.69
N ASN A 87 -1.54 -10.13 -6.85
CA ASN A 87 -0.45 -11.06 -7.12
C ASN A 87 0.70 -10.94 -6.12
N ALA A 88 1.15 -9.73 -5.84
CA ALA A 88 2.20 -9.50 -4.85
C ALA A 88 1.79 -10.02 -3.46
N ILE A 89 0.54 -9.76 -3.02
CA ILE A 89 0.02 -10.26 -1.74
C ILE A 89 -0.04 -11.81 -1.75
N ASP A 90 -0.46 -12.43 -2.84
CA ASP A 90 -0.53 -13.90 -2.94
C ASP A 90 0.84 -14.55 -2.72
N TRP A 91 1.89 -13.99 -3.30
CA TRP A 91 3.26 -14.46 -3.09
C TRP A 91 3.75 -14.29 -1.65
N VAL A 92 3.57 -13.09 -1.08
CA VAL A 92 4.13 -12.79 0.24
C VAL A 92 3.27 -13.32 1.38
N SER A 93 2.05 -13.80 1.11
CA SER A 93 1.17 -14.46 2.08
C SER A 93 1.57 -15.90 2.43
N ARG A 94 2.62 -16.42 1.82
CA ARG A 94 3.10 -17.80 2.05
C ARG A 94 4.30 -17.85 2.99
N PRO A 95 4.36 -18.87 3.86
CA PRO A 95 3.32 -19.88 4.13
C PRO A 95 2.10 -19.26 4.82
N ALA A 96 0.92 -19.83 4.60
CA ALA A 96 -0.33 -19.32 5.18
C ALA A 96 -0.24 -19.20 6.71
N PHE A 97 -0.78 -18.12 7.26
CA PHE A 97 -0.81 -17.76 8.69
C PHE A 97 0.55 -17.54 9.37
N LYS A 98 1.66 -17.77 8.66
CA LYS A 98 3.04 -17.49 9.12
C LYS A 98 3.81 -16.65 8.12
N SER A 99 3.10 -15.87 7.32
CA SER A 99 3.69 -15.03 6.30
C SER A 99 4.30 -13.77 6.90
N VAL A 100 5.15 -13.10 6.11
CA VAL A 100 5.74 -11.80 6.47
C VAL A 100 4.69 -10.69 6.65
N LEU A 101 3.46 -10.89 6.17
CA LEU A 101 2.32 -10.00 6.36
C LEU A 101 1.64 -10.17 7.71
N ALA A 102 1.75 -11.36 8.33
CA ALA A 102 1.07 -11.63 9.60
C ALA A 102 1.54 -10.64 10.67
N HIS A 103 0.57 -9.97 11.29
CA HIS A 103 0.77 -8.96 12.34
C HIS A 103 1.51 -7.68 11.89
N LYS A 104 1.76 -7.49 10.59
CA LYS A 104 2.39 -6.29 10.05
C LYS A 104 1.37 -5.14 10.01
N LYS A 105 1.52 -4.15 10.89
CA LYS A 105 0.63 -2.99 10.98
C LYS A 105 0.59 -2.20 9.68
N THR A 106 -0.60 -1.94 9.15
CA THR A 106 -0.77 -1.43 7.79
C THR A 106 -1.77 -0.28 7.75
N LEU A 107 -1.43 0.78 7.01
CA LEU A 107 -2.34 1.86 6.64
C LEU A 107 -2.69 1.75 5.15
N LEU A 108 -3.98 1.86 4.82
CA LEU A 108 -4.49 1.86 3.45
C LEU A 108 -4.86 3.26 3.00
N LEU A 109 -4.49 3.57 1.77
CA LEU A 109 -4.79 4.82 1.10
C LEU A 109 -5.30 4.54 -0.30
N SER A 110 -6.08 5.45 -0.88
CA SER A 110 -6.43 5.40 -2.30
C SER A 110 -6.63 6.79 -2.89
N ALA A 111 -6.40 6.92 -4.18
CA ALA A 111 -6.68 8.12 -4.96
C ALA A 111 -7.24 7.74 -6.32
N SER A 112 -8.29 8.43 -6.75
CA SER A 112 -8.95 8.21 -8.03
C SER A 112 -9.44 9.53 -8.62
N MET A 113 -9.55 9.57 -9.95
CA MET A 113 -10.20 10.68 -10.65
C MET A 113 -11.73 10.68 -10.43
N SER A 114 -12.32 9.54 -10.05
CA SER A 114 -13.74 9.48 -9.66
C SER A 114 -13.94 10.07 -8.25
N ASP A 115 -15.16 10.52 -7.96
CA ASP A 115 -15.50 11.10 -6.65
C ASP A 115 -15.40 10.07 -5.50
N MET A 116 -15.51 8.78 -5.82
CA MET A 116 -15.41 7.69 -4.83
C MET A 116 -13.98 7.45 -4.32
N GLY A 117 -12.95 8.03 -4.96
CA GLY A 117 -11.58 7.97 -4.49
C GLY A 117 -10.96 6.55 -4.41
N GLY A 118 -11.62 5.51 -4.90
CA GLY A 118 -11.12 4.13 -4.84
C GLY A 118 -11.53 3.36 -3.58
N VAL A 119 -12.59 3.79 -2.90
CA VAL A 119 -13.04 3.20 -1.62
C VAL A 119 -13.40 1.72 -1.71
N ARG A 120 -13.92 1.26 -2.87
CA ARG A 120 -14.30 -0.16 -3.05
C ARG A 120 -13.06 -1.05 -3.10
N ALA A 121 -11.99 -0.59 -3.74
CA ALA A 121 -10.72 -1.30 -3.73
C ALA A 121 -10.14 -1.39 -2.31
N GLN A 122 -10.27 -0.36 -1.47
CA GLN A 122 -9.89 -0.45 -0.07
C GLN A 122 -10.72 -1.49 0.69
N GLY A 123 -12.04 -1.58 0.44
CA GLY A 123 -12.90 -2.60 1.03
C GLY A 123 -12.44 -4.02 0.67
N GLN A 124 -12.16 -4.27 -0.61
CA GLN A 124 -11.62 -5.56 -1.05
C GLN A 124 -10.23 -5.83 -0.45
N LEU A 125 -9.36 -4.82 -0.40
CA LEU A 125 -8.01 -4.97 0.17
C LEU A 125 -8.06 -5.31 1.66
N LYS A 126 -8.98 -4.71 2.42
CA LYS A 126 -9.22 -5.06 3.83
C LYS A 126 -9.59 -6.55 3.97
N GLN A 127 -10.47 -7.06 3.12
CA GLN A 127 -10.85 -8.47 3.12
C GLN A 127 -9.66 -9.39 2.79
N VAL A 128 -8.86 -9.04 1.77
CA VAL A 128 -7.67 -9.81 1.38
C VAL A 128 -6.64 -9.84 2.51
N LEU A 129 -6.36 -8.69 3.13
CA LEU A 129 -5.37 -8.57 4.20
C LEU A 129 -5.84 -9.23 5.51
N ALA A 130 -7.14 -9.24 5.78
CA ALA A 130 -7.68 -10.01 6.91
C ALA A 130 -7.35 -11.51 6.79
N GLY A 131 -7.42 -12.07 5.58
CA GLY A 131 -7.02 -13.46 5.30
C GLY A 131 -5.53 -13.75 5.52
N THR A 132 -4.69 -12.71 5.61
CA THR A 132 -3.24 -12.83 5.88
C THR A 132 -2.85 -12.46 7.32
N LEU A 133 -3.82 -12.25 8.20
CA LEU A 133 -3.64 -11.78 9.59
C LEU A 133 -2.91 -10.41 9.67
N THR A 134 -3.09 -9.56 8.66
CA THR A 134 -2.49 -8.22 8.60
C THR A 134 -3.41 -7.21 9.29
N PRO A 135 -3.03 -6.62 10.43
CA PRO A 135 -3.84 -5.59 11.09
C PRO A 135 -3.80 -4.30 10.28
N ILE A 136 -4.97 -3.70 10.10
CA ILE A 136 -5.16 -2.43 9.40
C ILE A 136 -5.55 -1.38 10.44
N LEU A 137 -5.00 -0.17 10.33
CA LEU A 137 -5.36 0.94 11.21
C LEU A 137 -6.89 1.10 11.26
N PRO A 138 -7.52 1.02 12.46
CA PRO A 138 -8.96 1.16 12.62
C PRO A 138 -9.37 2.64 12.50
N ALA A 139 -9.43 3.12 11.27
CA ALA A 139 -9.80 4.49 10.90
C ALA A 139 -10.76 4.48 9.70
N PRO A 140 -11.52 5.56 9.47
CA PRO A 140 -12.26 5.74 8.21
C PRO A 140 -11.33 5.67 7.00
N GLU A 141 -11.86 5.23 5.86
CA GLU A 141 -11.10 5.13 4.62
C GLU A 141 -10.55 6.50 4.19
N PHE A 142 -9.24 6.57 3.95
CA PHE A 142 -8.62 7.73 3.33
C PHE A 142 -8.63 7.54 1.81
N ALA A 143 -9.73 7.98 1.19
CA ALA A 143 -9.96 7.86 -0.24
C ALA A 143 -10.02 9.26 -0.87
N VAL A 144 -9.05 9.59 -1.70
CA VAL A 144 -8.95 10.89 -2.36
C VAL A 144 -9.74 10.86 -3.68
N GLY A 145 -10.97 11.36 -3.64
CA GLY A 145 -11.80 11.55 -4.84
C GLY A 145 -11.41 12.81 -5.61
N SER A 146 -11.82 12.86 -6.90
CA SER A 146 -11.51 13.96 -7.84
C SER A 146 -10.02 14.35 -7.80
N ALA A 147 -9.15 13.34 -7.69
CA ALA A 147 -7.73 13.52 -7.36
C ALA A 147 -6.96 14.33 -8.41
N GLN A 148 -7.40 14.38 -9.67
CA GLN A 148 -6.82 15.22 -10.71
C GLN A 148 -6.83 16.71 -10.34
N ASN A 149 -7.72 17.15 -9.44
CA ASN A 149 -7.83 18.54 -8.98
C ASN A 149 -7.01 18.82 -7.71
N LYS A 150 -6.38 17.79 -7.15
CA LYS A 150 -5.68 17.85 -5.85
C LYS A 150 -4.18 17.62 -5.98
N PHE A 151 -3.74 17.19 -7.17
CA PHE A 151 -2.33 16.98 -7.48
C PHE A 151 -1.91 17.82 -8.67
N THR A 152 -0.73 18.44 -8.58
CA THR A 152 -0.08 19.16 -9.67
C THR A 152 1.29 18.53 -9.90
N ASP A 153 1.58 18.08 -11.12
CA ASP A 153 2.85 17.46 -11.51
C ASP A 153 3.33 16.34 -10.55
N GLY A 154 2.38 15.51 -10.11
CA GLY A 154 2.67 14.38 -9.20
C GLY A 154 2.89 14.79 -7.74
N THR A 155 2.62 16.04 -7.37
CA THR A 155 2.70 16.56 -6.00
C THR A 155 1.29 16.83 -5.46
N LEU A 156 1.01 16.41 -4.23
CA LEU A 156 -0.24 16.72 -3.53
C LEU A 156 -0.23 18.22 -3.13
N THR A 157 -1.03 19.03 -3.83
CA THR A 157 -1.09 20.49 -3.64
C THR A 157 -2.33 20.97 -2.92
N ASP A 158 -3.34 20.13 -2.75
CA ASP A 158 -4.56 20.46 -2.00
C ASP A 158 -4.30 20.42 -0.48
N ASP A 159 -4.37 21.60 0.14
CA ASP A 159 -4.03 21.78 1.56
C ASP A 159 -4.96 21.01 2.51
N ASP A 160 -6.26 20.94 2.22
CA ASP A 160 -7.22 20.22 3.06
C ASP A 160 -6.91 18.71 3.06
N THR A 161 -6.69 18.15 1.88
CA THR A 161 -6.28 16.73 1.75
C THR A 161 -4.96 16.48 2.46
N ARG A 162 -3.99 17.38 2.33
CA ARG A 162 -2.68 17.29 2.96
C ARG A 162 -2.78 17.33 4.49
N GLN A 163 -3.60 18.21 5.05
CA GLN A 163 -3.85 18.28 6.49
C GLN A 163 -4.58 17.03 7.03
N LYS A 164 -5.56 16.51 6.28
CA LYS A 164 -6.24 15.26 6.63
C LYS A 164 -5.28 14.07 6.62
N LEU A 165 -4.42 13.99 5.61
CA LEU A 165 -3.38 12.96 5.53
C LEU A 165 -2.39 13.05 6.71
N GLN A 166 -1.96 14.26 7.07
CA GLN A 166 -1.06 14.47 8.21
C GLN A 166 -1.66 13.98 9.52
N ARG A 167 -2.96 14.26 9.77
CA ARG A 167 -3.66 13.76 10.97
C ARG A 167 -3.69 12.23 11.00
N LEU A 168 -4.08 11.61 9.88
CA LEU A 168 -4.12 10.16 9.76
C LEU A 168 -2.75 9.51 9.97
N LEU A 169 -1.68 10.14 9.45
CA LEU A 169 -0.32 9.66 9.66
C LEU A 169 0.14 9.78 11.12
N ASN A 170 -0.29 10.82 11.83
CA ASN A 170 -0.02 10.92 13.26
C ASN A 170 -0.73 9.82 14.06
N ASP A 171 -1.99 9.51 13.72
CA ASP A 171 -2.73 8.41 14.33
C ASP A 171 -2.07 7.05 14.01
N PHE A 172 -1.61 6.88 12.77
CA PHE A 172 -0.86 5.69 12.36
C PHE A 172 0.44 5.52 13.15
N LEU A 173 1.25 6.59 13.30
CA LEU A 173 2.47 6.57 14.08
C LEU A 173 2.23 6.22 15.56
N ALA A 174 1.14 6.70 16.13
CA ALA A 174 0.77 6.41 17.51
C ALA A 174 0.27 4.96 17.70
N TRP A 175 -0.26 4.36 16.64
CA TRP A 175 -0.78 2.99 16.66
C TRP A 175 0.31 1.94 16.41
N VAL A 176 1.37 2.26 15.64
CA VAL A 176 2.49 1.36 15.37
C VAL A 176 3.38 1.21 16.60
#